data_88b036119d9e45eb73f33de71231900d
#
_entry.id   88b036119d9e45eb73f33de71231900d
#
_cell.length_a   1.000
_cell.length_b   1.000
_cell.length_c   1.000
_cell.angle_alpha   90.00
_cell.angle_beta   90.00
_cell.angle_gamma   90.00
#
_symmetry.space_group_name_H-M   'P 1'
#
loop_
_entity.id
_entity.type
_entity.pdbx_description
1 polymer ?
#
loop_
_entity_poly.entity_id
_entity_poly.type
_entity_poly.pdbx_seq_one_letter_code
_entity_poly.pdbx_strand_id
1 'polypeptide(L)'
;MSIKKRGIKMKVSRVFCFAANAVLAAAQACAGEMTVVSDVLGAEGPLYAEGNLYYVGWVSNTLSKWDGKTNTVLNHTPDCGHNGLALTRQKTFLLACSDHGAILELDMTGKLLRRWDADSKGKKFVGGINDIVVTANGGAYATVFGPYTNNTEPPSLVIGKILYLAPGSRKWVEVAGDLNYANGIGVSPDQKTLYVSEMVGNCILKFTINKDGSLNKRSNFALLNLLVKNKVESGWIGPDSMKVDSKGNIYVAQWTGGKVLKLSPEGKLLHVFDIAAGDGTTNVAFGEGGKELYVTVVKDPNDPKAKGSIVKISNVE
;
A
#
# COMPACT_ATOMS: atom_id res chain seq x y z
N MET A 1 0.67 -33.28 -88.01
CA MET A 1 -0.01 -34.35 -87.26
C MET A 1 -0.04 -33.88 -85.79
N SER A 2 -1.16 -33.28 -85.36
CA SER A 2 -1.28 -32.58 -84.05
C SER A 2 -2.14 -33.42 -83.10
N ILE A 3 -1.57 -33.78 -81.97
CA ILE A 3 -2.28 -34.54 -80.94
C ILE A 3 -2.71 -33.57 -79.85
N LYS A 4 -4.01 -33.31 -79.70
CA LYS A 4 -4.64 -32.57 -78.66
C LYS A 4 -4.66 -33.38 -77.33
N LYS A 5 -4.01 -32.90 -76.28
CA LYS A 5 -4.20 -33.40 -74.92
C LYS A 5 -5.35 -32.66 -74.28
N ARG A 6 -6.38 -33.36 -73.85
CA ARG A 6 -7.48 -32.88 -73.01
C ARG A 6 -7.03 -32.87 -71.55
N GLY A 7 -7.04 -31.69 -70.93
CA GLY A 7 -6.82 -31.55 -69.48
C GLY A 7 -8.14 -31.65 -68.72
N ILE A 8 -8.20 -32.56 -67.77
CA ILE A 8 -9.29 -32.71 -66.82
C ILE A 8 -9.07 -31.69 -65.66
N LYS A 9 -10.01 -30.74 -65.52
CA LYS A 9 -10.03 -29.86 -64.40
C LYS A 9 -10.77 -30.50 -63.21
N MET A 10 -10.06 -30.91 -62.17
CA MET A 10 -10.62 -31.27 -60.87
C MET A 10 -10.92 -30.02 -60.07
N LYS A 11 -12.21 -29.77 -59.79
CA LYS A 11 -12.62 -28.73 -58.80
C LYS A 11 -12.44 -29.29 -57.42
N VAL A 12 -11.48 -28.74 -56.65
CA VAL A 12 -11.37 -28.99 -55.24
C VAL A 12 -12.18 -27.91 -54.51
N SER A 13 -13.34 -28.29 -53.96
CA SER A 13 -14.11 -27.45 -53.05
C SER A 13 -13.42 -27.41 -51.69
N ARG A 14 -12.84 -26.26 -51.35
CA ARG A 14 -12.39 -25.99 -49.99
C ARG A 14 -13.59 -25.55 -49.17
N VAL A 15 -14.04 -26.40 -48.27
CA VAL A 15 -14.96 -26.03 -47.19
C VAL A 15 -14.13 -25.31 -46.12
N PHE A 16 -14.31 -24.01 -46.02
CA PHE A 16 -13.78 -23.23 -44.88
C PHE A 16 -14.76 -23.38 -43.72
N CYS A 17 -14.40 -24.18 -42.72
CA CYS A 17 -15.01 -24.10 -41.39
C CYS A 17 -14.50 -22.84 -40.70
N PHE A 18 -15.32 -21.80 -40.66
CA PHE A 18 -15.12 -20.69 -39.72
C PHE A 18 -15.53 -21.18 -38.34
N ALA A 19 -14.55 -21.52 -37.52
CA ALA A 19 -14.74 -21.60 -36.05
C ALA A 19 -14.86 -20.17 -35.52
N ALA A 20 -16.08 -19.74 -35.24
CA ALA A 20 -16.34 -18.51 -34.55
C ALA A 20 -15.89 -18.71 -33.09
N ASN A 21 -14.70 -18.24 -32.75
CA ASN A 21 -14.30 -18.04 -31.38
C ASN A 21 -15.14 -16.88 -30.82
N ALA A 22 -16.25 -17.21 -30.18
CA ALA A 22 -16.96 -16.27 -29.31
C ALA A 22 -16.07 -16.00 -28.08
N VAL A 23 -15.29 -14.94 -28.14
CA VAL A 23 -14.68 -14.34 -26.92
C VAL A 23 -15.84 -13.77 -26.12
N LEU A 24 -16.28 -14.50 -25.09
CA LEU A 24 -17.08 -13.90 -24.05
C LEU A 24 -16.18 -12.85 -23.35
N ALA A 25 -16.31 -11.60 -23.77
CA ALA A 25 -15.92 -10.47 -22.96
C ALA A 25 -16.87 -10.46 -21.77
N ALA A 26 -16.46 -11.04 -20.65
CA ALA A 26 -17.10 -10.75 -19.37
C ALA A 26 -17.02 -9.24 -19.19
N ALA A 27 -18.15 -8.55 -19.23
CA ALA A 27 -18.23 -7.16 -18.86
C ALA A 27 -17.78 -7.08 -17.40
N GLN A 28 -16.54 -6.68 -17.18
CA GLN A 28 -16.00 -6.35 -15.86
C GLN A 28 -16.81 -5.14 -15.42
N ALA A 29 -17.68 -5.33 -14.43
CA ALA A 29 -18.37 -4.20 -13.81
C ALA A 29 -17.27 -3.26 -13.34
N CYS A 30 -17.25 -2.03 -13.89
CA CYS A 30 -16.34 -1.01 -13.42
C CYS A 30 -16.54 -0.87 -11.92
N ALA A 31 -15.47 -1.09 -11.16
CA ALA A 31 -15.48 -0.85 -9.72
C ALA A 31 -15.85 0.63 -9.53
N GLY A 32 -17.01 0.89 -8.93
CA GLY A 32 -17.47 2.26 -8.71
C GLY A 32 -16.62 2.93 -7.64
N GLU A 33 -15.92 4.02 -7.99
CA GLU A 33 -15.24 4.87 -7.03
C GLU A 33 -16.23 5.84 -6.40
N MET A 34 -16.22 5.97 -5.08
CA MET A 34 -17.06 6.91 -4.34
C MET A 34 -16.25 7.59 -3.23
N THR A 35 -16.20 8.91 -3.23
CA THR A 35 -15.62 9.65 -2.11
C THR A 35 -16.50 9.50 -0.87
N VAL A 36 -15.92 8.99 0.21
CA VAL A 36 -16.60 8.78 1.51
C VAL A 36 -16.20 9.80 2.57
N VAL A 37 -14.99 10.34 2.48
CA VAL A 37 -14.49 11.43 3.33
C VAL A 37 -13.74 12.43 2.46
N SER A 38 -14.05 13.72 2.59
CA SER A 38 -13.37 14.82 1.91
C SER A 38 -12.57 15.69 2.88
N ASP A 39 -11.74 16.56 2.32
CA ASP A 39 -11.00 17.61 3.04
C ASP A 39 -10.04 17.07 4.13
N VAL A 40 -9.47 15.90 3.90
CA VAL A 40 -8.42 15.34 4.76
C VAL A 40 -7.08 15.95 4.36
N LEU A 41 -6.39 16.60 5.30
CA LEU A 41 -5.07 17.17 5.04
C LEU A 41 -3.98 16.13 5.27
N GLY A 42 -3.38 15.66 4.18
CA GLY A 42 -2.43 14.55 4.22
C GLY A 42 -3.12 13.22 4.53
N ALA A 43 -4.07 12.80 3.69
CA ALA A 43 -4.82 11.57 3.90
C ALA A 43 -3.92 10.34 3.89
N GLU A 44 -3.91 9.56 4.99
CA GLU A 44 -3.09 8.37 5.20
C GLU A 44 -3.71 7.36 6.18
N GLY A 45 -3.04 6.23 6.35
CA GLY A 45 -3.27 5.22 7.38
C GLY A 45 -4.72 4.74 7.48
N PRO A 46 -5.41 4.39 6.38
CA PRO A 46 -6.77 3.89 6.48
C PRO A 46 -6.78 2.52 7.16
N LEU A 47 -7.76 2.32 8.02
CA LEU A 47 -7.96 1.08 8.77
C LEU A 47 -9.46 0.87 8.98
N TYR A 48 -10.02 -0.22 8.46
CA TYR A 48 -11.40 -0.59 8.72
C TYR A 48 -11.47 -1.59 9.88
N ALA A 49 -12.19 -1.24 10.92
CA ALA A 49 -12.36 -2.09 12.09
C ALA A 49 -13.66 -1.76 12.83
N GLU A 50 -14.30 -2.77 13.42
CA GLU A 50 -15.50 -2.60 14.27
C GLU A 50 -16.61 -1.81 13.54
N GLY A 51 -16.78 -2.03 12.22
CA GLY A 51 -17.79 -1.33 11.41
C GLY A 51 -17.47 0.14 11.11
N ASN A 52 -16.28 0.62 11.44
CA ASN A 52 -15.86 2.01 11.23
C ASN A 52 -14.59 2.09 10.40
N LEU A 53 -14.44 3.18 9.68
CA LEU A 53 -13.19 3.54 9.03
C LEU A 53 -12.42 4.50 9.93
N TYR A 54 -11.21 4.10 10.32
CA TYR A 54 -10.23 4.98 10.97
C TYR A 54 -9.22 5.42 9.91
N TYR A 55 -8.71 6.63 10.05
CA TYR A 55 -7.72 7.18 9.15
C TYR A 55 -6.93 8.31 9.82
N VAL A 56 -5.82 8.64 9.24
CA VAL A 56 -4.97 9.72 9.75
C VAL A 56 -4.74 10.80 8.71
N GLY A 57 -4.26 11.96 9.16
CA GLY A 57 -3.79 13.03 8.30
C GLY A 57 -2.42 13.51 8.76
N TRP A 58 -1.40 13.37 7.90
CA TRP A 58 -0.05 13.74 8.31
C TRP A 58 0.13 15.27 8.45
N VAL A 59 -0.57 16.07 7.64
CA VAL A 59 -0.53 17.53 7.74
C VAL A 59 -1.40 18.03 8.90
N SER A 60 -2.58 17.42 9.08
CA SER A 60 -3.48 17.79 10.18
C SER A 60 -3.05 17.23 11.54
N ASN A 61 -2.12 16.28 11.57
CA ASN A 61 -1.70 15.60 12.80
C ASN A 61 -2.87 14.97 13.57
N THR A 62 -3.82 14.35 12.85
CA THR A 62 -5.04 13.79 13.44
C THR A 62 -5.20 12.31 13.18
N LEU A 63 -5.73 11.57 14.16
CA LEU A 63 -6.41 10.30 13.99
C LEU A 63 -7.92 10.54 14.05
N SER A 64 -8.64 10.12 13.04
CA SER A 64 -10.07 10.33 12.89
C SER A 64 -10.82 9.01 12.70
N LYS A 65 -12.10 9.00 13.04
CA LYS A 65 -13.05 7.91 12.82
C LYS A 65 -14.22 8.40 11.98
N TRP A 66 -14.57 7.64 10.93
CA TRP A 66 -15.78 7.80 10.16
C TRP A 66 -16.68 6.58 10.37
N ASP A 67 -17.92 6.80 10.83
CA ASP A 67 -18.91 5.75 11.16
C ASP A 67 -19.91 5.47 10.04
N GLY A 68 -19.63 5.99 8.84
CA GLY A 68 -20.54 5.94 7.69
C GLY A 68 -21.35 7.22 7.48
N LYS A 69 -21.34 8.14 8.45
CA LYS A 69 -22.12 9.41 8.42
C LYS A 69 -21.31 10.59 8.97
N THR A 70 -20.59 10.39 10.06
CA THR A 70 -19.96 11.45 10.85
C THR A 70 -18.48 11.19 11.00
N ASN A 71 -17.67 12.23 10.81
CA ASN A 71 -16.26 12.24 11.16
C ASN A 71 -16.06 12.73 12.59
N THR A 72 -15.23 12.01 13.35
CA THR A 72 -14.83 12.38 14.71
C THR A 72 -13.32 12.33 14.83
N VAL A 73 -12.69 13.42 15.21
CA VAL A 73 -11.26 13.43 15.57
C VAL A 73 -11.10 12.78 16.94
N LEU A 74 -10.35 11.68 16.99
CA LEU A 74 -10.07 10.93 18.21
C LEU A 74 -8.79 11.39 18.90
N ASN A 75 -7.77 11.75 18.12
CA ASN A 75 -6.48 12.19 18.62
C ASN A 75 -5.90 13.29 17.74
N HIS A 76 -5.21 14.24 18.37
CA HIS A 76 -4.38 15.23 17.73
C HIS A 76 -3.06 15.29 18.50
N THR A 77 -1.96 14.92 17.86
CA THR A 77 -0.62 15.01 18.44
C THR A 77 0.23 15.92 17.55
N PRO A 78 0.45 17.18 17.96
CA PRO A 78 1.27 18.11 17.18
C PRO A 78 2.64 17.53 16.85
N ASP A 79 3.16 17.89 15.69
CA ASP A 79 4.50 17.53 15.20
C ASP A 79 4.75 16.01 15.08
N CYS A 80 3.68 15.19 15.00
CA CYS A 80 3.80 13.76 14.78
C CYS A 80 3.87 13.42 13.28
N GLY A 81 3.09 14.14 12.44
CA GLY A 81 2.92 13.72 11.05
C GLY A 81 2.28 12.33 11.02
N HIS A 82 1.03 12.20 11.51
CA HIS A 82 0.34 10.92 11.59
C HIS A 82 0.34 10.19 10.25
N ASN A 83 0.93 9.01 10.17
CA ASN A 83 1.08 8.25 8.94
C ASN A 83 0.45 6.85 9.06
N GLY A 84 1.21 5.76 9.02
CA GLY A 84 0.66 4.43 9.10
C GLY A 84 -0.12 4.15 10.40
N LEU A 85 -1.20 3.38 10.29
CA LEU A 85 -2.08 2.98 11.39
C LEU A 85 -2.33 1.48 11.36
N ALA A 86 -2.15 0.81 12.49
CA ALA A 86 -2.45 -0.61 12.64
C ALA A 86 -3.21 -0.89 13.94
N LEU A 87 -4.11 -1.87 13.91
CA LEU A 87 -4.86 -2.32 15.10
C LEU A 87 -4.15 -3.53 15.71
N THR A 88 -3.88 -3.45 17.00
CA THR A 88 -3.31 -4.58 17.76
C THR A 88 -4.40 -5.58 18.16
N ARG A 89 -3.99 -6.77 18.57
CA ARG A 89 -4.91 -7.79 19.12
C ARG A 89 -5.60 -7.34 20.43
N GLN A 90 -5.00 -6.40 21.16
CA GLN A 90 -5.54 -5.80 22.37
C GLN A 90 -6.53 -4.67 22.09
N LYS A 91 -6.87 -4.45 20.81
CA LYS A 91 -7.72 -3.34 20.36
C LYS A 91 -7.14 -1.98 20.77
N THR A 92 -5.84 -1.79 20.55
CA THR A 92 -5.17 -0.50 20.60
C THR A 92 -4.64 -0.16 19.22
N PHE A 93 -4.48 1.12 18.91
CA PHE A 93 -3.82 1.56 17.68
C PHE A 93 -2.32 1.64 17.89
N LEU A 94 -1.53 1.15 16.94
CA LEU A 94 -0.15 1.58 16.72
C LEU A 94 -0.17 2.61 15.60
N LEU A 95 0.36 3.79 15.86
CA LEU A 95 0.36 4.92 14.96
C LEU A 95 1.80 5.38 14.71
N ALA A 96 2.16 5.49 13.42
CA ALA A 96 3.45 5.97 12.97
C ALA A 96 3.48 7.50 12.95
N CYS A 97 4.58 8.10 13.44
CA CYS A 97 4.86 9.52 13.35
C CYS A 97 5.97 9.77 12.34
N SER A 98 5.66 10.44 11.22
CA SER A 98 6.60 10.69 10.14
C SER A 98 7.53 11.88 10.39
N ASP A 99 7.11 12.89 11.16
CA ASP A 99 7.88 14.13 11.31
C ASP A 99 9.06 14.00 12.27
N HIS A 100 8.86 13.38 13.41
CA HIS A 100 9.87 13.30 14.47
C HIS A 100 10.23 11.88 14.90
N GLY A 101 9.93 10.88 14.05
CA GLY A 101 10.33 9.50 14.28
C GLY A 101 9.85 8.96 15.65
N ALA A 102 8.55 8.75 15.76
CA ALA A 102 7.96 8.11 16.95
C ALA A 102 6.90 7.08 16.54
N ILE A 103 6.61 6.15 17.44
CA ILE A 103 5.44 5.27 17.36
C ILE A 103 4.60 5.52 18.59
N LEU A 104 3.30 5.74 18.40
CA LEU A 104 2.34 5.91 19.49
C LEU A 104 1.48 4.65 19.61
N GLU A 105 1.16 4.28 20.84
CA GLU A 105 0.08 3.35 21.14
C GLU A 105 -1.07 4.14 21.76
N LEU A 106 -2.24 4.06 21.12
CA LEU A 106 -3.46 4.74 21.55
C LEU A 106 -4.55 3.71 21.81
N ASP A 107 -5.44 3.98 22.76
CA ASP A 107 -6.68 3.18 22.87
C ASP A 107 -7.68 3.55 21.76
N MET A 108 -8.80 2.81 21.69
CA MET A 108 -9.83 3.04 20.66
C MET A 108 -10.53 4.40 20.77
N THR A 109 -10.35 5.14 21.88
CA THR A 109 -10.85 6.50 22.04
C THR A 109 -9.84 7.56 21.59
N GLY A 110 -8.62 7.15 21.22
CA GLY A 110 -7.53 8.04 20.83
C GLY A 110 -6.64 8.51 21.98
N LYS A 111 -6.85 7.99 23.20
CA LYS A 111 -6.02 8.34 24.36
C LYS A 111 -4.64 7.69 24.24
N LEU A 112 -3.59 8.48 24.46
CA LEU A 112 -2.22 8.00 24.43
C LEU A 112 -1.95 7.06 25.61
N LEU A 113 -1.51 5.84 25.30
CA LEU A 113 -1.09 4.81 26.26
C LEU A 113 0.43 4.74 26.36
N ARG A 114 1.12 4.88 25.22
CA ARG A 114 2.59 4.79 25.15
C ARG A 114 3.15 5.54 23.96
N ARG A 115 4.40 6.00 24.10
CA ARG A 115 5.21 6.58 23.02
C ARG A 115 6.59 5.93 23.02
N TRP A 116 7.06 5.58 21.83
CA TRP A 116 8.44 5.17 21.58
C TRP A 116 9.08 6.16 20.61
N ASP A 117 10.24 6.66 20.94
CA ASP A 117 11.05 7.55 20.09
C ASP A 117 12.50 7.04 19.96
N ALA A 118 12.76 5.83 20.46
CA ALA A 118 14.05 5.17 20.41
C ALA A 118 13.90 3.65 20.35
N ASP A 119 14.94 2.99 19.83
CA ASP A 119 15.05 1.54 19.79
C ASP A 119 15.40 0.92 21.16
N SER A 120 15.57 -0.40 21.19
CA SER A 120 15.92 -1.18 22.39
C SER A 120 17.28 -0.82 22.99
N LYS A 121 18.15 -0.17 22.24
CA LYS A 121 19.49 0.29 22.66
C LYS A 121 19.50 1.75 23.10
N GLY A 122 18.32 2.42 23.09
CA GLY A 122 18.18 3.83 23.40
C GLY A 122 18.59 4.76 22.25
N LYS A 123 18.83 4.21 21.04
CA LYS A 123 19.12 5.01 19.87
C LYS A 123 17.82 5.63 19.36
N LYS A 124 17.74 6.96 19.28
CA LYS A 124 16.61 7.68 18.73
C LYS A 124 16.30 7.20 17.29
N PHE A 125 15.02 7.13 16.96
CA PHE A 125 14.62 6.93 15.59
C PHE A 125 15.06 8.15 14.77
N VAL A 126 15.89 7.91 13.75
CA VAL A 126 16.37 8.97 12.86
C VAL A 126 15.53 8.94 11.60
N GLY A 127 14.77 10.01 11.38
CA GLY A 127 13.80 10.10 10.29
C GLY A 127 12.42 9.56 10.68
N GLY A 128 11.48 9.70 9.76
CA GLY A 128 10.08 9.37 9.99
C GLY A 128 9.80 7.87 10.03
N ILE A 129 8.87 7.49 10.89
CA ILE A 129 8.21 6.19 10.83
C ILE A 129 7.07 6.32 9.82
N ASN A 130 7.01 5.42 8.83
CA ASN A 130 6.01 5.52 7.78
C ASN A 130 4.80 4.60 8.01
N ASP A 131 4.95 3.30 7.90
CA ASP A 131 3.83 2.37 8.02
C ASP A 131 4.11 1.26 9.04
N ILE A 132 3.04 0.62 9.52
CA ILE A 132 3.09 -0.42 10.56
C ILE A 132 2.18 -1.57 10.15
N VAL A 133 2.67 -2.80 10.34
CA VAL A 133 1.87 -4.01 10.22
C VAL A 133 1.95 -4.84 11.50
N VAL A 134 0.80 -5.31 11.99
CA VAL A 134 0.71 -6.22 13.14
C VAL A 134 0.67 -7.65 12.62
N THR A 135 1.45 -8.52 13.25
CA THR A 135 1.52 -9.95 12.90
C THR A 135 0.48 -10.78 13.67
N ALA A 136 0.15 -11.96 13.15
CA ALA A 136 -0.87 -12.82 13.75
C ALA A 136 -0.51 -13.30 15.18
N ASN A 137 0.78 -13.34 15.54
CA ASN A 137 1.21 -13.66 16.90
C ASN A 137 1.18 -12.46 17.87
N GLY A 138 0.83 -11.26 17.39
CA GLY A 138 0.76 -10.03 18.18
C GLY A 138 2.06 -9.21 18.24
N GLY A 139 3.06 -9.55 17.44
CA GLY A 139 4.18 -8.68 17.16
C GLY A 139 3.82 -7.61 16.11
N ALA A 140 4.76 -6.71 15.80
CA ALA A 140 4.58 -5.71 14.76
C ALA A 140 5.89 -5.37 14.07
N TYR A 141 5.80 -4.99 12.78
CA TYR A 141 6.90 -4.40 12.04
C TYR A 141 6.53 -2.96 11.66
N ALA A 142 7.53 -2.09 11.62
CA ALA A 142 7.39 -0.70 11.19
C ALA A 142 8.52 -0.32 10.25
N THR A 143 8.22 0.51 9.25
CA THR A 143 9.22 1.08 8.35
C THR A 143 9.68 2.45 8.83
N VAL A 144 10.96 2.72 8.66
CA VAL A 144 11.61 4.01 8.88
C VAL A 144 12.18 4.46 7.55
N PHE A 145 11.72 5.58 7.01
CA PHE A 145 12.20 6.01 5.68
C PHE A 145 13.50 6.83 5.73
N GLY A 146 13.86 7.36 6.87
CA GLY A 146 15.02 8.22 7.06
C GLY A 146 14.65 9.70 7.20
N PRO A 147 15.62 10.62 7.24
CA PRO A 147 15.33 12.05 7.29
C PRO A 147 14.57 12.50 6.05
N TYR A 148 13.57 13.31 6.27
CA TYR A 148 12.83 13.95 5.19
C TYR A 148 13.69 15.04 4.54
N THR A 149 13.82 15.03 3.22
CA THR A 149 14.67 16.00 2.51
C THR A 149 13.85 17.13 1.88
N ASN A 150 12.92 16.83 1.02
CA ASN A 150 11.86 17.72 0.49
C ASN A 150 10.93 16.92 -0.42
N ASN A 151 9.78 17.51 -0.81
CA ASN A 151 8.80 16.85 -1.67
C ASN A 151 9.17 16.82 -3.15
N THR A 152 10.18 17.56 -3.58
CA THR A 152 10.48 17.79 -5.00
C THR A 152 11.56 16.89 -5.55
N GLU A 153 12.42 16.34 -4.67
CA GLU A 153 13.51 15.46 -5.06
C GLU A 153 13.50 14.18 -4.22
N PRO A 154 13.65 13.01 -4.85
CA PRO A 154 13.72 11.76 -4.11
C PRO A 154 14.96 11.75 -3.20
N PRO A 155 14.85 11.25 -1.97
CA PRO A 155 16.00 11.14 -1.08
C PRO A 155 17.09 10.25 -1.71
N SER A 156 18.31 10.73 -1.71
CA SER A 156 19.45 9.99 -2.23
C SER A 156 20.08 9.01 -1.23
N LEU A 157 19.66 9.08 0.04
CA LEU A 157 20.26 8.29 1.11
C LEU A 157 19.54 6.96 1.32
N VAL A 158 20.31 5.87 1.26
CA VAL A 158 19.83 4.51 1.49
C VAL A 158 19.99 4.17 2.97
N ILE A 159 19.17 4.79 3.81
CA ILE A 159 19.25 4.70 5.29
C ILE A 159 17.96 4.21 5.94
N GLY A 160 16.97 3.86 5.13
CA GLY A 160 15.70 3.30 5.61
C GLY A 160 15.90 1.99 6.36
N LYS A 161 14.98 1.68 7.26
CA LYS A 161 15.07 0.55 8.19
C LYS A 161 13.74 -0.14 8.37
N ILE A 162 13.81 -1.35 8.92
CA ILE A 162 12.66 -2.07 9.44
C ILE A 162 12.89 -2.30 10.94
N LEU A 163 11.91 -1.90 11.73
CA LEU A 163 11.85 -2.15 13.16
C LEU A 163 10.90 -3.32 13.43
N TYR A 164 11.17 -4.10 14.47
CA TYR A 164 10.33 -5.17 14.96
C TYR A 164 10.03 -5.01 16.44
N LEU A 165 8.77 -5.16 16.82
CA LEU A 165 8.27 -5.29 18.17
C LEU A 165 7.83 -6.74 18.38
N ALA A 166 8.55 -7.49 19.21
CA ALA A 166 8.17 -8.86 19.52
C ALA A 166 6.87 -8.93 20.34
N PRO A 167 6.08 -10.00 20.25
CA PRO A 167 4.88 -10.18 21.05
C PRO A 167 5.16 -10.02 22.53
N GLY A 168 4.40 -9.16 23.24
CA GLY A 168 4.58 -8.85 24.66
C GLY A 168 5.78 -7.97 25.00
N SER A 169 6.63 -7.66 24.02
CA SER A 169 7.75 -6.73 24.20
C SER A 169 7.27 -5.28 24.33
N ARG A 170 8.12 -4.45 24.95
CA ARG A 170 7.95 -2.99 24.96
C ARG A 170 9.09 -2.28 24.24
N LYS A 171 9.89 -3.02 23.49
CA LYS A 171 11.10 -2.48 22.86
C LYS A 171 11.12 -2.84 21.38
N TRP A 172 11.23 -1.83 20.54
CA TRP A 172 11.47 -1.97 19.12
C TRP A 172 12.94 -2.29 18.86
N VAL A 173 13.22 -3.21 17.96
CA VAL A 173 14.57 -3.57 17.54
C VAL A 173 14.71 -3.39 16.02
N GLU A 174 15.85 -2.90 15.55
CA GLU A 174 16.16 -2.85 14.14
C GLU A 174 16.45 -4.27 13.63
N VAL A 175 15.75 -4.72 12.58
CA VAL A 175 15.88 -6.07 12.01
C VAL A 175 16.33 -6.07 10.56
N ALA A 176 16.29 -4.93 9.88
CA ALA A 176 16.88 -4.71 8.56
C ALA A 176 17.18 -3.22 8.35
N GLY A 177 18.12 -2.93 7.48
CA GLY A 177 18.54 -1.58 7.11
C GLY A 177 18.89 -1.47 5.63
N ASP A 178 19.51 -0.36 5.24
CA ASP A 178 19.95 -0.06 3.88
C ASP A 178 18.80 -0.14 2.86
N LEU A 179 17.67 0.51 3.21
CA LEU A 179 16.49 0.62 2.38
C LEU A 179 16.39 2.02 1.77
N ASN A 180 15.96 2.08 0.51
CA ASN A 180 15.85 3.34 -0.21
C ASN A 180 14.42 3.91 -0.07
N TYR A 181 14.19 4.66 1.01
CA TYR A 181 12.91 5.22 1.42
C TYR A 181 11.87 4.11 1.67
N ALA A 182 12.09 3.34 2.76
CA ALA A 182 11.17 2.31 3.18
C ALA A 182 9.81 2.93 3.55
N ASN A 183 8.74 2.54 2.85
CA ASN A 183 7.41 3.08 3.00
C ASN A 183 6.43 1.99 3.45
N GLY A 184 5.49 1.56 2.63
CA GLY A 184 4.49 0.57 2.97
C GLY A 184 5.04 -0.78 3.40
N ILE A 185 4.29 -1.48 4.24
CA ILE A 185 4.70 -2.77 4.80
C ILE A 185 3.51 -3.73 4.89
N GLY A 186 3.72 -5.00 4.54
CA GLY A 186 2.70 -6.04 4.58
C GLY A 186 3.27 -7.40 4.94
N VAL A 187 2.46 -8.26 5.53
CA VAL A 187 2.84 -9.65 5.90
C VAL A 187 1.97 -10.63 5.13
N SER A 188 2.58 -11.69 4.58
CA SER A 188 1.84 -12.77 3.92
C SER A 188 0.87 -13.47 4.89
N PRO A 189 -0.23 -14.07 4.40
CA PRO A 189 -1.20 -14.75 5.27
C PRO A 189 -0.58 -15.88 6.11
N ASP A 190 0.44 -16.57 5.60
CA ASP A 190 1.17 -17.63 6.31
C ASP A 190 2.21 -17.11 7.30
N GLN A 191 2.35 -15.76 7.43
CA GLN A 191 3.27 -15.06 8.33
C GLN A 191 4.76 -15.36 8.08
N LYS A 192 5.13 -15.83 6.89
CA LYS A 192 6.52 -16.20 6.56
C LYS A 192 7.24 -15.17 5.69
N THR A 193 6.50 -14.26 5.08
CA THR A 193 7.06 -13.24 4.19
C THR A 193 6.64 -11.86 4.62
N LEU A 194 7.60 -10.95 4.74
CA LEU A 194 7.38 -9.52 4.90
C LEU A 194 7.62 -8.85 3.56
N TYR A 195 6.68 -8.02 3.13
CA TYR A 195 6.81 -7.16 1.94
C TYR A 195 7.02 -5.72 2.39
N VAL A 196 7.90 -5.01 1.68
CA VAL A 196 8.23 -3.60 1.98
C VAL A 196 8.33 -2.81 0.68
N SER A 197 7.65 -1.69 0.62
CA SER A 197 7.82 -0.70 -0.45
C SER A 197 9.16 0.01 -0.32
N GLU A 198 9.95 -0.02 -1.37
CA GLU A 198 11.12 0.84 -1.56
C GLU A 198 10.73 1.94 -2.54
N MET A 199 10.24 3.07 -2.00
CA MET A 199 9.52 4.08 -2.77
C MET A 199 10.40 4.69 -3.86
N VAL A 200 11.63 5.09 -3.55
CA VAL A 200 12.57 5.67 -4.52
C VAL A 200 13.07 4.63 -5.53
N GLY A 201 13.22 3.38 -5.11
CA GLY A 201 13.58 2.28 -5.99
C GLY A 201 12.43 1.82 -6.92
N ASN A 202 11.23 2.34 -6.73
CA ASN A 202 9.99 1.96 -7.42
C ASN A 202 9.80 0.43 -7.46
N CYS A 203 10.05 -0.20 -6.32
CA CYS A 203 9.96 -1.66 -6.19
C CYS A 203 9.38 -2.09 -4.85
N ILE A 204 8.94 -3.32 -4.80
CA ILE A 204 8.58 -4.01 -3.57
C ILE A 204 9.66 -5.04 -3.28
N LEU A 205 10.20 -5.00 -2.07
CA LEU A 205 11.10 -6.01 -1.54
C LEU A 205 10.32 -7.07 -0.78
N LYS A 206 10.89 -8.27 -0.67
CA LYS A 206 10.42 -9.31 0.25
C LYS A 206 11.56 -9.84 1.10
N PHE A 207 11.20 -10.22 2.33
CA PHE A 207 12.08 -10.83 3.31
C PHE A 207 11.44 -12.09 3.86
N THR A 208 12.23 -13.09 4.21
CA THR A 208 11.75 -14.23 4.98
C THR A 208 11.72 -13.86 6.46
N ILE A 209 10.59 -14.09 7.12
CA ILE A 209 10.41 -13.91 8.57
C ILE A 209 10.85 -15.19 9.29
N ASN A 210 11.81 -15.06 10.20
CA ASN A 210 12.24 -16.14 11.09
C ASN A 210 11.28 -16.27 12.28
N LYS A 211 11.38 -17.39 13.03
CA LYS A 211 10.51 -17.65 14.20
C LYS A 211 10.63 -16.60 15.31
N ASP A 212 11.80 -15.97 15.43
CA ASP A 212 12.09 -14.92 16.41
C ASP A 212 11.72 -13.50 15.90
N GLY A 213 11.19 -13.39 14.68
CA GLY A 213 10.84 -12.12 14.04
C GLY A 213 12.00 -11.42 13.33
N SER A 214 13.21 -11.98 13.39
CA SER A 214 14.31 -11.47 12.57
C SER A 214 14.05 -11.74 11.08
N LEU A 215 14.71 -10.95 10.20
CA LEU A 215 14.50 -11.02 8.76
C LEU A 215 15.74 -11.56 8.05
N ASN A 216 15.53 -12.32 6.98
CA ASN A 216 16.59 -12.78 6.09
C ASN A 216 16.12 -12.84 4.62
N LYS A 217 17.00 -13.27 3.72
CA LYS A 217 16.74 -13.51 2.29
C LYS A 217 16.06 -12.32 1.60
N ARG A 218 16.55 -11.08 1.84
CA ARG A 218 16.10 -9.89 1.09
C ARG A 218 16.22 -10.14 -0.41
N SER A 219 15.15 -9.87 -1.15
CA SER A 219 15.14 -9.93 -2.62
C SER A 219 14.05 -9.02 -3.18
N ASN A 220 14.19 -8.65 -4.46
CA ASN A 220 13.11 -7.96 -5.17
C ASN A 220 11.92 -8.90 -5.32
N PHE A 221 10.71 -8.36 -5.05
CA PHE A 221 9.45 -9.05 -5.29
C PHE A 221 8.80 -8.56 -6.58
N ALA A 222 8.71 -7.25 -6.77
CA ALA A 222 8.14 -6.64 -7.96
C ALA A 222 8.85 -5.32 -8.28
N LEU A 223 9.16 -5.10 -9.56
CA LEU A 223 9.66 -3.84 -10.09
C LEU A 223 8.49 -3.15 -10.79
N LEU A 224 7.89 -2.13 -10.17
CA LEU A 224 6.59 -1.60 -10.61
C LEU A 224 6.66 -0.91 -11.96
N ASN A 225 7.78 -0.28 -12.32
CA ASN A 225 8.01 0.32 -13.62
C ASN A 225 8.05 -0.69 -14.78
N LEU A 226 8.21 -1.99 -14.51
CA LEU A 226 8.09 -3.06 -15.51
C LEU A 226 6.64 -3.56 -15.65
N LEU A 227 5.79 -3.31 -14.66
CA LEU A 227 4.42 -3.80 -14.61
C LEU A 227 3.43 -2.79 -15.19
N VAL A 228 3.64 -1.51 -14.93
CA VAL A 228 2.76 -0.43 -15.40
C VAL A 228 3.56 0.71 -16.01
N LYS A 229 3.00 1.30 -17.08
CA LYS A 229 3.51 2.55 -17.65
C LYS A 229 2.76 3.70 -17.02
N ASN A 230 3.50 4.64 -16.46
CA ASN A 230 2.96 5.87 -15.90
C ASN A 230 3.36 7.06 -16.76
N LYS A 231 2.48 8.06 -16.82
CA LYS A 231 2.83 9.39 -17.31
C LYS A 231 3.44 10.12 -16.13
N VAL A 232 4.71 10.43 -16.18
CA VAL A 232 5.37 11.28 -15.18
C VAL A 232 5.57 12.63 -15.83
N GLU A 233 4.76 13.60 -15.45
CA GLU A 233 4.91 14.98 -15.93
C GLU A 233 5.81 15.79 -15.00
N SER A 234 5.78 15.48 -13.69
CA SER A 234 6.63 16.10 -12.68
C SER A 234 6.76 15.19 -11.47
N GLY A 235 7.90 15.25 -10.77
CA GLY A 235 8.14 14.45 -9.57
C GLY A 235 8.57 13.00 -9.85
N TRP A 236 8.46 12.16 -8.85
CA TRP A 236 8.87 10.76 -8.91
C TRP A 236 7.71 9.85 -8.48
N ILE A 237 7.61 8.68 -9.11
CA ILE A 237 6.60 7.67 -8.85
C ILE A 237 7.20 6.54 -8.05
N GLY A 238 6.50 6.10 -7.02
CA GLY A 238 6.92 4.94 -6.24
C GLY A 238 5.77 4.27 -5.50
N PRO A 239 5.96 3.01 -5.06
CA PRO A 239 5.01 2.35 -4.18
C PRO A 239 5.00 3.08 -2.85
N ASP A 240 3.82 3.51 -2.45
CA ASP A 240 3.55 4.03 -1.12
C ASP A 240 3.13 2.88 -0.20
N SER A 241 2.09 2.98 0.57
CA SER A 241 1.67 1.90 1.47
C SER A 241 0.97 0.75 0.75
N MET A 242 0.87 -0.40 1.41
CA MET A 242 0.27 -1.61 0.87
C MET A 242 -0.50 -2.41 1.92
N LYS A 243 -1.41 -3.27 1.43
CA LYS A 243 -2.05 -4.31 2.25
C LYS A 243 -2.07 -5.64 1.50
N VAL A 244 -2.06 -6.73 2.24
CA VAL A 244 -2.09 -8.10 1.71
C VAL A 244 -3.43 -8.73 2.05
N ASP A 245 -4.12 -9.29 1.05
CA ASP A 245 -5.39 -9.98 1.26
C ASP A 245 -5.21 -11.42 1.78
N SER A 246 -6.30 -12.09 2.12
CA SER A 246 -6.27 -13.47 2.62
C SER A 246 -5.81 -14.50 1.59
N LYS A 247 -5.80 -14.17 0.31
CA LYS A 247 -5.29 -14.99 -0.79
C LYS A 247 -3.80 -14.73 -1.06
N GLY A 248 -3.20 -13.75 -0.35
CA GLY A 248 -1.81 -13.33 -0.51
C GLY A 248 -1.60 -12.31 -1.63
N ASN A 249 -2.66 -11.78 -2.24
CA ASN A 249 -2.50 -10.70 -3.20
C ASN A 249 -2.14 -9.40 -2.48
N ILE A 250 -1.29 -8.61 -3.10
CA ILE A 250 -0.81 -7.35 -2.57
C ILE A 250 -1.49 -6.20 -3.30
N TYR A 251 -2.11 -5.32 -2.55
CA TYR A 251 -2.67 -4.07 -3.05
C TYR A 251 -1.75 -2.95 -2.62
N VAL A 252 -1.09 -2.32 -3.58
CA VAL A 252 -0.10 -1.27 -3.35
C VAL A 252 -0.57 0.05 -3.95
N ALA A 253 -0.62 1.09 -3.12
CA ALA A 253 -0.85 2.46 -3.55
C ALA A 253 0.38 2.98 -4.29
N GLN A 254 0.19 3.76 -5.34
CA GLN A 254 1.28 4.33 -6.12
C GLN A 254 1.25 5.85 -6.03
N TRP A 255 2.15 6.41 -5.22
CA TRP A 255 2.35 7.85 -5.09
C TRP A 255 2.67 8.49 -6.45
N THR A 256 2.03 9.60 -6.77
CA THR A 256 2.06 10.32 -8.06
C THR A 256 1.63 9.50 -9.28
N GLY A 257 1.16 8.27 -9.06
CA GLY A 257 0.65 7.42 -10.12
C GLY A 257 -0.86 7.42 -10.27
N GLY A 258 -1.60 7.93 -9.28
CA GLY A 258 -3.07 7.91 -9.26
C GLY A 258 -3.66 6.51 -9.36
N LYS A 259 -3.02 5.50 -8.73
CA LYS A 259 -3.37 4.09 -8.92
C LYS A 259 -3.21 3.26 -7.66
N VAL A 260 -3.99 2.18 -7.61
CA VAL A 260 -3.70 1.02 -6.75
C VAL A 260 -3.43 -0.17 -7.66
N LEU A 261 -2.31 -0.86 -7.44
CA LEU A 261 -1.96 -2.07 -8.18
C LEU A 261 -2.29 -3.30 -7.34
N LYS A 262 -3.01 -4.26 -7.93
CA LYS A 262 -3.24 -5.59 -7.34
C LYS A 262 -2.23 -6.55 -7.94
N LEU A 263 -1.37 -7.14 -7.11
CA LEU A 263 -0.34 -8.09 -7.52
C LEU A 263 -0.66 -9.48 -6.94
N SER A 264 -0.34 -10.54 -7.69
CA SER A 264 -0.43 -11.90 -7.17
C SER A 264 0.67 -12.20 -6.12
N PRO A 265 0.58 -13.33 -5.37
CA PRO A 265 1.65 -13.77 -4.49
C PRO A 265 3.01 -14.00 -5.17
N GLU A 266 3.02 -14.17 -6.50
CA GLU A 266 4.23 -14.30 -7.32
C GLU A 266 4.73 -12.97 -7.89
N GLY A 267 4.05 -11.83 -7.58
CA GLY A 267 4.42 -10.50 -8.05
C GLY A 267 3.93 -10.15 -9.46
N LYS A 268 2.98 -10.91 -10.01
CA LYS A 268 2.36 -10.60 -11.32
C LYS A 268 1.25 -9.57 -11.14
N LEU A 269 1.16 -8.60 -12.06
CA LEU A 269 0.06 -7.65 -12.08
C LEU A 269 -1.25 -8.38 -12.42
N LEU A 270 -2.23 -8.27 -11.52
CA LEU A 270 -3.57 -8.82 -11.70
C LEU A 270 -4.58 -7.76 -12.12
N HIS A 271 -4.48 -6.55 -11.53
CA HIS A 271 -5.40 -5.46 -11.82
C HIS A 271 -4.76 -4.10 -11.52
N VAL A 272 -5.25 -3.07 -12.18
CA VAL A 272 -4.93 -1.65 -11.91
C VAL A 272 -6.24 -0.94 -11.63
N PHE A 273 -6.35 -0.34 -10.45
CA PHE A 273 -7.43 0.56 -10.10
C PHE A 273 -6.93 1.98 -10.34
N ASP A 274 -7.43 2.64 -11.39
CA ASP A 274 -7.17 4.06 -11.62
C ASP A 274 -8.03 4.87 -10.63
N ILE A 275 -7.42 5.85 -9.96
CA ILE A 275 -8.05 6.65 -8.90
C ILE A 275 -8.32 8.04 -9.44
N ALA A 276 -9.59 8.37 -9.65
CA ALA A 276 -9.99 9.64 -10.24
C ALA A 276 -9.89 10.83 -9.24
N ALA A 277 -9.88 10.54 -7.94
CA ALA A 277 -9.86 11.58 -6.91
C ALA A 277 -8.55 12.36 -6.82
N GLY A 278 -7.44 11.82 -7.35
CA GLY A 278 -6.15 12.51 -7.38
C GLY A 278 -4.96 11.61 -7.68
N ASP A 279 -3.82 12.21 -7.94
CA ASP A 279 -2.61 11.50 -8.33
C ASP A 279 -1.80 10.96 -7.13
N GLY A 280 -1.97 11.55 -5.96
CA GLY A 280 -1.26 11.16 -4.74
C GLY A 280 -1.96 10.00 -4.01
N THR A 281 -1.94 8.79 -4.55
CA THR A 281 -2.48 7.62 -3.87
C THR A 281 -1.50 7.15 -2.82
N THR A 282 -1.91 7.19 -1.54
CA THR A 282 -1.00 6.97 -0.40
C THR A 282 -1.14 5.60 0.23
N ASN A 283 -2.36 5.16 0.58
CA ASN A 283 -2.55 3.92 1.34
C ASN A 283 -3.89 3.27 0.99
N VAL A 284 -4.07 2.03 1.45
CA VAL A 284 -5.30 1.25 1.23
C VAL A 284 -5.71 0.51 2.48
N ALA A 285 -7.01 0.23 2.61
CA ALA A 285 -7.55 -0.68 3.62
C ALA A 285 -8.70 -1.49 3.04
N PHE A 286 -8.79 -2.77 3.40
CA PHE A 286 -9.95 -3.58 3.06
C PHE A 286 -11.12 -3.21 3.95
N GLY A 287 -12.30 -3.08 3.36
CA GLY A 287 -13.56 -2.97 4.06
C GLY A 287 -14.07 -4.31 4.58
N GLU A 288 -15.30 -4.33 5.02
CA GLU A 288 -15.91 -5.53 5.60
C GLU A 288 -15.93 -6.69 4.60
N GLY A 289 -15.42 -7.84 5.05
CA GLY A 289 -15.35 -9.05 4.22
C GLY A 289 -14.41 -8.98 3.03
N GLY A 290 -13.59 -7.91 2.92
CA GLY A 290 -12.60 -7.76 1.84
C GLY A 290 -13.18 -7.39 0.47
N LYS A 291 -14.47 -7.08 0.37
CA LYS A 291 -15.16 -6.77 -0.89
C LYS A 291 -15.02 -5.31 -1.32
N GLU A 292 -14.62 -4.47 -0.42
CA GLU A 292 -14.41 -3.04 -0.61
C GLU A 292 -12.96 -2.68 -0.32
N LEU A 293 -12.47 -1.66 -1.00
CA LEU A 293 -11.16 -1.07 -0.75
C LEU A 293 -11.35 0.41 -0.45
N TYR A 294 -10.89 0.86 0.70
CA TYR A 294 -10.74 2.26 1.03
C TYR A 294 -9.35 2.70 0.62
N VAL A 295 -9.26 3.81 -0.10
CA VAL A 295 -8.00 4.35 -0.62
C VAL A 295 -7.86 5.79 -0.14
N THR A 296 -6.76 6.12 0.49
CA THR A 296 -6.40 7.49 0.84
C THR A 296 -5.71 8.16 -0.33
N VAL A 297 -6.11 9.38 -0.62
CA VAL A 297 -5.68 10.10 -1.82
C VAL A 297 -5.40 11.55 -1.49
N VAL A 298 -4.25 12.05 -1.92
CA VAL A 298 -3.96 13.48 -2.04
C VAL A 298 -4.28 13.91 -3.46
N LYS A 299 -5.07 14.97 -3.62
CA LYS A 299 -5.56 15.41 -4.92
C LYS A 299 -4.40 15.81 -5.84
N ASP A 300 -3.53 16.66 -5.33
CA ASP A 300 -2.32 17.14 -6.03
C ASP A 300 -1.11 16.91 -5.12
N PRO A 301 -0.19 16.00 -5.47
CA PRO A 301 1.02 15.74 -4.70
C PRO A 301 1.93 16.97 -4.50
N ASN A 302 1.78 18.01 -5.33
CA ASN A 302 2.54 19.24 -5.22
C ASN A 302 1.86 20.30 -4.34
N ASP A 303 0.62 20.08 -3.88
CA ASP A 303 -0.04 20.98 -2.92
C ASP A 303 0.61 20.84 -1.53
N PRO A 304 1.24 21.89 -0.98
CA PRO A 304 1.88 21.83 0.33
C PRO A 304 0.89 21.58 1.47
N LYS A 305 -0.41 21.80 1.26
CA LYS A 305 -1.48 21.46 2.20
C LYS A 305 -1.91 20.00 2.07
N ALA A 306 -1.45 19.30 1.03
CA ALA A 306 -1.79 17.92 0.73
C ALA A 306 -3.29 17.62 0.89
N LYS A 307 -4.13 18.48 0.31
CA LYS A 307 -5.59 18.29 0.37
C LYS A 307 -5.96 16.98 -0.29
N GLY A 308 -6.74 16.19 0.42
CA GLY A 308 -7.08 14.86 -0.03
C GLY A 308 -8.46 14.39 0.42
N SER A 309 -8.69 13.14 0.16
CA SER A 309 -9.96 12.45 0.45
C SER A 309 -9.71 10.96 0.72
N ILE A 310 -10.75 10.28 1.15
CA ILE A 310 -10.78 8.83 1.14
C ILE A 310 -11.86 8.40 0.17
N VAL A 311 -11.50 7.54 -0.76
CA VAL A 311 -12.44 6.94 -1.70
C VAL A 311 -12.67 5.47 -1.35
N LYS A 312 -13.87 5.00 -1.66
CA LYS A 312 -14.27 3.60 -1.56
C LYS A 312 -14.42 3.02 -2.95
N ILE A 313 -13.81 1.88 -3.18
CA ILE A 313 -13.95 1.08 -4.40
C ILE A 313 -14.67 -0.20 -4.03
N SER A 314 -15.76 -0.51 -4.71
CA SER A 314 -16.54 -1.73 -4.49
C SER A 314 -16.17 -2.82 -5.49
N ASN A 315 -16.42 -4.09 -5.13
CA ASN A 315 -16.18 -5.27 -5.99
C ASN A 315 -14.70 -5.45 -6.41
N VAL A 316 -13.80 -5.41 -5.43
CA VAL A 316 -12.34 -5.55 -5.64
C VAL A 316 -11.84 -7.01 -5.64
N GLU A 317 -12.73 -8.00 -5.62
CA GLU A 317 -12.39 -9.44 -5.61
C GLU A 317 -11.71 -9.95 -6.89
#